data_c82a521d6ebd70e842d8ce41647a902c
#
_entry.id   c82a521d6ebd70e842d8ce41647a902c
#
_cell.length_a   1.000
_cell.length_b   1.000
_cell.length_c   1.000
_cell.angle_alpha   90.00
_cell.angle_beta   90.00
_cell.angle_gamma   90.00
#
_symmetry.space_group_name_H-M   'P 1'
#
loop_
_entity.id
_entity.type
_entity.pdbx_description
1 polymer ?
#
loop_
_entity_poly.entity_id
_entity_poly.type
_entity_poly.pdbx_seq_one_letter_code
_entity_poly.pdbx_strand_id
1 'polypeptide(L)'
;MISYDPNYRAALWSDPETAQLRMQSLIPYVDMMKISDEETSLLTPYQDPEEAIQYLLRQGVHLVAVTLGRDGALIGNENGIVKAEGFSSHAVDTTGAGDSFWGGFLASYLQEEISPEHLTRAQMIQFGRVGNAVASLCVERRGGISAIPEMEEIEERLRG
;
A
#
# COMPACT_ATOMS: atom_id res chain seq x y z
N MET A 1 3.55 13.67 10.51
CA MET A 1 3.31 12.79 9.36
C MET A 1 2.15 11.86 9.67
N ILE A 2 1.16 11.79 8.80
CA ILE A 2 -0.04 10.98 8.93
C ILE A 2 -0.05 9.95 7.78
N SER A 3 -0.03 8.66 8.14
CA SER A 3 -0.18 7.55 7.22
C SER A 3 -1.61 7.02 7.31
N TYR A 4 -2.25 6.77 6.16
CA TYR A 4 -3.64 6.36 6.08
C TYR A 4 -3.82 5.15 5.17
N ASP A 5 -4.47 4.12 5.71
CA ASP A 5 -5.02 2.97 5.00
C ASP A 5 -6.53 2.95 5.26
N PRO A 6 -7.38 3.29 4.29
CA PRO A 6 -8.85 3.30 4.43
C PRO A 6 -9.40 1.94 4.82
N ASN A 7 -8.82 0.88 4.28
CA ASN A 7 -9.13 -0.50 4.59
C ASN A 7 -10.65 -0.78 4.57
N TYR A 8 -11.31 -0.43 3.46
CA TYR A 8 -12.75 -0.49 3.32
C TYR A 8 -13.32 -1.89 3.57
N ARG A 9 -14.34 -1.92 4.40
CA ARG A 9 -15.13 -3.14 4.69
C ARG A 9 -16.60 -2.79 4.64
N ALA A 10 -17.29 -3.19 3.57
CA ALA A 10 -18.70 -2.86 3.35
C ALA A 10 -19.58 -3.19 4.55
N ALA A 11 -19.31 -4.31 5.24
CA ALA A 11 -20.10 -4.74 6.40
C ALA A 11 -20.02 -3.82 7.64
N LEU A 12 -19.07 -2.89 7.67
CA LEU A 12 -18.88 -1.94 8.79
C LEU A 12 -19.57 -0.60 8.56
N TRP A 13 -20.17 -0.40 7.37
CA TRP A 13 -20.79 0.86 7.00
C TRP A 13 -22.28 0.72 6.76
N SER A 14 -23.05 1.77 7.04
CA SER A 14 -24.48 1.80 6.78
C SER A 14 -24.80 1.71 5.28
N ASP A 15 -23.95 2.33 4.47
CA ASP A 15 -24.03 2.37 3.02
C ASP A 15 -22.69 2.81 2.42
N PRO A 16 -22.43 2.51 1.13
CA PRO A 16 -21.19 2.87 0.45
C PRO A 16 -20.94 4.39 0.33
N GLU A 17 -21.99 5.18 0.18
CA GLU A 17 -21.89 6.64 0.03
C GLU A 17 -21.38 7.29 1.32
N THR A 18 -21.90 6.87 2.46
CA THR A 18 -21.40 7.32 3.78
C THR A 18 -19.94 6.93 3.97
N ALA A 19 -19.57 5.69 3.61
CA ALA A 19 -18.18 5.24 3.67
C ALA A 19 -17.26 6.14 2.83
N GLN A 20 -17.63 6.35 1.57
CA GLN A 20 -16.89 7.19 0.63
C GLN A 20 -16.67 8.60 1.17
N LEU A 21 -17.74 9.27 1.58
CA LEU A 21 -17.68 10.64 2.11
C LEU A 21 -16.76 10.73 3.33
N ARG A 22 -16.86 9.78 4.27
CA ARG A 22 -16.05 9.78 5.49
C ARG A 22 -14.58 9.50 5.19
N MET A 23 -14.29 8.52 4.34
CA MET A 23 -12.93 8.19 3.96
C MET A 23 -12.27 9.33 3.18
N GLN A 24 -12.97 9.92 2.22
CA GLN A 24 -12.47 11.05 1.44
C GLN A 24 -12.23 12.31 2.30
N SER A 25 -13.02 12.52 3.36
CA SER A 25 -12.86 13.68 4.24
C SER A 25 -11.53 13.72 4.99
N LEU A 26 -10.82 12.59 5.09
CA LEU A 26 -9.50 12.49 5.71
C LEU A 26 -8.35 12.82 4.76
N ILE A 27 -8.54 12.69 3.44
CA ILE A 27 -7.48 12.86 2.43
C ILE A 27 -6.69 14.16 2.59
N PRO A 28 -7.32 15.35 2.87
CA PRO A 28 -6.58 16.60 3.00
C PRO A 28 -5.59 16.66 4.18
N TYR A 29 -5.62 15.68 5.07
CA TYR A 29 -4.76 15.63 6.27
C TYR A 29 -3.69 14.55 6.18
N VAL A 30 -3.63 13.82 5.06
CA VAL A 30 -2.80 12.62 4.89
C VAL A 30 -1.52 12.95 4.15
N ASP A 31 -0.38 12.53 4.71
CA ASP A 31 0.91 12.65 4.06
C ASP A 31 1.20 11.42 3.17
N MET A 32 0.87 10.22 3.65
CA MET A 32 1.10 8.96 2.95
C MET A 32 -0.16 8.11 2.94
N MET A 33 -0.50 7.53 1.80
CA MET A 33 -1.71 6.74 1.64
C MET A 33 -1.44 5.41 0.94
N LYS A 34 -2.00 4.33 1.49
CA LYS A 34 -2.06 3.04 0.81
C LYS A 34 -3.51 2.68 0.58
N ILE A 35 -3.82 2.26 -0.63
CA ILE A 35 -5.13 1.71 -1.03
C ILE A 35 -4.93 0.42 -1.83
N SER A 36 -5.98 -0.37 -1.98
CA SER A 36 -6.03 -1.46 -2.97
C SER A 36 -6.57 -0.96 -4.30
N ASP A 37 -6.36 -1.71 -5.37
CA ASP A 37 -6.96 -1.46 -6.68
C ASP A 37 -8.49 -1.47 -6.64
N GLU A 38 -9.10 -2.29 -5.77
CA GLU A 38 -10.54 -2.31 -5.53
C GLU A 38 -11.06 -1.01 -4.86
N GLU A 39 -10.23 -0.31 -4.11
CA GLU A 39 -10.58 0.93 -3.40
C GLU A 39 -10.41 2.19 -4.26
N THR A 40 -9.79 2.10 -5.42
CA THR A 40 -9.54 3.27 -6.30
C THR A 40 -10.81 4.02 -6.62
N SER A 41 -11.85 3.33 -7.10
CA SER A 41 -13.14 3.93 -7.47
C SER A 41 -13.99 4.40 -6.28
N LEU A 42 -13.68 3.93 -5.07
CA LEU A 42 -14.33 4.42 -3.84
C LEU A 42 -13.77 5.78 -3.42
N LEU A 43 -12.46 5.98 -3.59
CA LEU A 43 -11.73 7.13 -3.05
C LEU A 43 -11.46 8.20 -4.10
N THR A 44 -11.51 7.83 -5.37
CA THR A 44 -11.25 8.72 -6.52
C THR A 44 -12.33 8.51 -7.59
N PRO A 45 -12.44 9.42 -8.58
CA PRO A 45 -13.32 9.21 -9.72
C PRO A 45 -12.77 8.22 -10.77
N TYR A 46 -11.65 7.54 -10.47
CA TYR A 46 -10.92 6.68 -11.40
C TYR A 46 -10.90 5.23 -10.93
N GLN A 47 -10.93 4.30 -11.90
CA GLN A 47 -10.70 2.88 -11.66
C GLN A 47 -9.24 2.51 -11.92
N ASP A 48 -8.59 3.22 -12.84
CA ASP A 48 -7.18 3.01 -13.17
C ASP A 48 -6.29 3.43 -11.99
N PRO A 49 -5.39 2.55 -11.51
CA PRO A 49 -4.54 2.83 -10.36
C PRO A 49 -3.58 3.99 -10.56
N GLU A 50 -3.05 4.22 -11.78
CA GLU A 50 -2.16 5.35 -12.05
C GLU A 50 -2.92 6.66 -12.02
N GLU A 51 -4.13 6.70 -12.60
CA GLU A 51 -5.01 7.87 -12.55
C GLU A 51 -5.44 8.19 -11.10
N ALA A 52 -5.73 7.14 -10.30
CA ALA A 52 -6.06 7.28 -8.89
C ALA A 52 -4.89 7.86 -8.08
N ILE A 53 -3.67 7.37 -8.28
CA ILE A 53 -2.45 7.94 -7.68
C ILE A 53 -2.31 9.41 -8.03
N GLN A 54 -2.37 9.76 -9.32
CA GLN A 54 -2.24 11.14 -9.77
C GLN A 54 -3.31 12.05 -9.17
N TYR A 55 -4.54 11.55 -9.03
CA TYR A 55 -5.62 12.29 -8.40
C TYR A 55 -5.31 12.58 -6.94
N LEU A 56 -4.94 11.57 -6.15
CA LEU A 56 -4.65 11.71 -4.73
C LEU A 56 -3.44 12.63 -4.46
N LEU A 57 -2.39 12.55 -5.29
CA LEU A 57 -1.26 13.49 -5.22
C LEU A 57 -1.72 14.94 -5.45
N ARG A 58 -2.64 15.18 -6.40
CA ARG A 58 -3.23 16.52 -6.62
C ARG A 58 -4.12 16.99 -5.46
N GLN A 59 -4.62 16.07 -4.61
CA GLN A 59 -5.36 16.42 -3.38
C GLN A 59 -4.43 16.73 -2.19
N GLY A 60 -3.11 16.67 -2.37
CA GLY A 60 -2.12 17.02 -1.36
C GLY A 60 -1.50 15.83 -0.63
N VAL A 61 -1.83 14.60 -0.97
CA VAL A 61 -1.12 13.42 -0.46
C VAL A 61 0.29 13.40 -1.07
N HIS A 62 1.32 13.22 -0.25
CA HIS A 62 2.71 13.30 -0.70
C HIS A 62 3.23 11.99 -1.31
N LEU A 63 2.71 10.84 -0.86
CA LEU A 63 3.02 9.53 -1.41
C LEU A 63 1.80 8.63 -1.37
N VAL A 64 1.53 7.97 -2.50
CA VAL A 64 0.42 7.03 -2.63
C VAL A 64 0.94 5.68 -3.10
N ALA A 65 0.52 4.60 -2.43
CA ALA A 65 0.73 3.23 -2.88
C ALA A 65 -0.62 2.57 -3.21
N VAL A 66 -0.72 1.94 -4.38
CA VAL A 66 -1.86 1.11 -4.77
C VAL A 66 -1.39 -0.34 -4.90
N THR A 67 -1.91 -1.22 -4.04
CA THR A 67 -1.59 -2.65 -4.09
C THR A 67 -2.44 -3.34 -5.16
N LEU A 68 -1.80 -4.23 -5.95
CA LEU A 68 -2.35 -4.96 -7.10
C LEU A 68 -2.38 -6.47 -6.85
N GLY A 69 -2.56 -6.88 -5.60
CA GLY A 69 -2.50 -8.28 -5.20
C GLY A 69 -1.17 -8.93 -5.56
N ARG A 70 -1.22 -10.04 -6.31
CA ARG A 70 -0.01 -10.78 -6.73
C ARG A 70 0.89 -10.02 -7.70
N ASP A 71 0.36 -9.00 -8.37
CA ASP A 71 1.10 -8.21 -9.36
C ASP A 71 1.96 -7.11 -8.72
N GLY A 72 1.94 -7.02 -7.37
CA GLY A 72 2.75 -6.12 -6.58
C GLY A 72 2.06 -4.80 -6.24
N ALA A 73 2.71 -3.67 -6.48
CA ALA A 73 2.16 -2.35 -6.17
C ALA A 73 2.66 -1.27 -7.12
N LEU A 74 1.81 -0.28 -7.38
CA LEU A 74 2.20 1.01 -7.93
C LEU A 74 2.42 2.00 -6.79
N ILE A 75 3.49 2.79 -6.87
CA ILE A 75 3.84 3.77 -5.86
C ILE A 75 4.17 5.08 -6.56
N GLY A 76 3.58 6.16 -6.11
CA GLY A 76 3.75 7.48 -6.73
C GLY A 76 3.97 8.60 -5.74
N ASN A 77 4.80 9.55 -6.13
CA ASN A 77 5.02 10.85 -5.49
C ASN A 77 5.35 11.90 -6.57
N GLU A 78 5.92 13.06 -6.19
CA GLU A 78 6.32 14.11 -7.14
C GLU A 78 7.36 13.65 -8.18
N ASN A 79 8.16 12.62 -7.88
CA ASN A 79 9.16 12.04 -8.79
C ASN A 79 8.56 11.05 -9.80
N GLY A 80 7.25 10.89 -9.81
CA GLY A 80 6.49 10.05 -10.73
C GLY A 80 6.00 8.75 -10.11
N ILE A 81 5.47 7.87 -10.96
CA ILE A 81 4.91 6.57 -10.56
C ILE A 81 5.89 5.47 -10.95
N VAL A 82 6.04 4.49 -10.06
CA VAL A 82 6.85 3.29 -10.27
C VAL A 82 6.04 2.04 -9.94
N LYS A 83 6.42 0.92 -10.55
CA LYS A 83 5.91 -0.41 -10.18
C LYS A 83 6.96 -1.14 -9.35
N ALA A 84 6.54 -1.67 -8.20
CA ALA A 84 7.27 -2.66 -7.44
C ALA A 84 6.63 -4.03 -7.72
N GLU A 85 7.36 -4.91 -8.39
CA GLU A 85 6.85 -6.23 -8.78
C GLU A 85 6.55 -7.10 -7.56
N GLY A 86 5.49 -7.91 -7.65
CA GLY A 86 5.12 -8.88 -6.64
C GLY A 86 6.06 -10.08 -6.59
N PHE A 87 5.92 -10.90 -5.56
CA PHE A 87 6.61 -12.18 -5.45
C PHE A 87 5.62 -13.33 -5.70
N SER A 88 6.10 -14.38 -6.34
CA SER A 88 5.32 -15.62 -6.45
C SER A 88 5.10 -16.21 -5.06
N SER A 89 3.85 -16.53 -4.73
CA SER A 89 3.48 -17.09 -3.43
C SER A 89 2.36 -18.10 -3.58
N HIS A 90 2.27 -19.02 -2.63
CA HIS A 90 1.17 -19.96 -2.53
C HIS A 90 0.17 -19.47 -1.48
N ALA A 91 -0.80 -18.66 -1.93
CA ALA A 91 -1.75 -18.03 -1.03
C ALA A 91 -2.66 -19.06 -0.34
N VAL A 92 -2.62 -19.06 0.99
CA VAL A 92 -3.47 -19.86 1.90
C VAL A 92 -4.56 -18.98 2.52
N ASP A 93 -4.18 -17.74 2.92
CA ASP A 93 -5.08 -16.77 3.54
C ASP A 93 -4.59 -15.35 3.18
N THR A 94 -5.45 -14.54 2.59
CA THR A 94 -5.12 -13.17 2.18
C THR A 94 -5.35 -12.13 3.28
N THR A 95 -5.81 -12.58 4.47
CA THR A 95 -6.04 -11.69 5.61
C THR A 95 -4.74 -11.00 6.04
N GLY A 96 -4.76 -9.67 6.10
CA GLY A 96 -3.61 -8.88 6.52
C GLY A 96 -2.53 -8.67 5.44
N ALA A 97 -2.74 -9.12 4.20
CA ALA A 97 -1.77 -8.90 3.12
C ALA A 97 -1.48 -7.41 2.88
N GLY A 98 -2.52 -6.59 2.80
CA GLY A 98 -2.39 -5.14 2.64
C GLY A 98 -1.70 -4.47 3.83
N ASP A 99 -2.08 -4.86 5.05
CA ASP A 99 -1.46 -4.35 6.28
C ASP A 99 0.03 -4.73 6.33
N SER A 100 0.36 -5.98 5.95
CA SER A 100 1.74 -6.49 5.90
C SER A 100 2.58 -5.77 4.84
N PHE A 101 2.00 -5.53 3.64
CA PHE A 101 2.66 -4.71 2.62
C PHE A 101 2.99 -3.33 3.17
N TRP A 102 1.99 -2.66 3.75
CA TRP A 102 2.18 -1.30 4.22
C TRP A 102 3.14 -1.23 5.41
N GLY A 103 3.08 -2.20 6.32
CA GLY A 103 4.03 -2.35 7.42
C GLY A 103 5.48 -2.49 6.93
N GLY A 104 5.74 -3.35 5.96
CA GLY A 104 7.06 -3.54 5.36
C GLY A 104 7.57 -2.29 4.63
N PHE A 105 6.70 -1.62 3.89
CA PHE A 105 7.01 -0.35 3.22
C PHE A 105 7.40 0.73 4.26
N LEU A 106 6.56 0.95 5.26
CA LEU A 106 6.78 1.95 6.29
C LEU A 106 8.03 1.66 7.14
N ALA A 107 8.29 0.38 7.46
CA ALA A 107 9.50 0.00 8.19
C ALA A 107 10.78 0.37 7.42
N SER A 108 10.78 0.23 6.09
CA SER A 108 11.89 0.67 5.24
C SER A 108 11.97 2.19 5.16
N TYR A 109 10.84 2.85 4.97
CA TYR A 109 10.76 4.31 4.88
C TYR A 109 11.26 5.01 6.16
N LEU A 110 10.88 4.51 7.35
CA LEU A 110 11.23 5.13 8.64
C LEU A 110 12.72 5.05 8.98
N GLN A 111 13.52 4.32 8.22
CA GLN A 111 14.98 4.31 8.35
C GLN A 111 15.64 5.47 7.59
N GLU A 112 14.89 6.15 6.74
CA GLU A 112 15.34 7.30 5.97
C GLU A 112 14.90 8.61 6.65
N GLU A 113 15.79 9.59 6.69
CA GLU A 113 15.48 10.94 7.18
C GLU A 113 15.07 11.86 6.01
N ILE A 114 14.03 11.43 5.26
CA ILE A 114 13.56 12.12 4.05
C ILE A 114 12.03 12.24 4.05
N SER A 115 11.51 13.33 3.53
CA SER A 115 10.06 13.49 3.34
C SER A 115 9.52 12.59 2.22
N PRO A 116 8.25 12.08 2.33
CA PRO A 116 7.70 11.12 1.37
C PRO A 116 7.71 11.61 -0.07
N GLU A 117 7.45 12.89 -0.30
CA GLU A 117 7.47 13.54 -1.61
C GLU A 117 8.83 13.50 -2.29
N HIS A 118 9.92 13.45 -1.52
CA HIS A 118 11.29 13.46 -2.04
C HIS A 118 11.90 12.07 -2.23
N LEU A 119 11.18 10.99 -1.89
CA LEU A 119 11.68 9.64 -2.19
C LEU A 119 11.97 9.49 -3.68
N THR A 120 13.16 9.02 -3.98
CA THR A 120 13.55 8.71 -5.36
C THR A 120 12.77 7.50 -5.90
N ARG A 121 12.68 7.40 -7.22
CA ARG A 121 12.08 6.22 -7.88
C ARG A 121 12.72 4.91 -7.42
N ALA A 122 14.03 4.88 -7.22
CA ALA A 122 14.74 3.69 -6.75
C ALA A 122 14.34 3.30 -5.31
N GLN A 123 14.23 4.27 -4.40
CA GLN A 123 13.76 4.03 -3.04
C GLN A 123 12.31 3.54 -3.01
N MET A 124 11.42 4.16 -3.78
CA MET A 124 10.03 3.70 -3.89
C MET A 124 9.94 2.25 -4.35
N ILE A 125 10.72 1.85 -5.36
CA ILE A 125 10.79 0.45 -5.83
C ILE A 125 11.34 -0.45 -4.71
N GLN A 126 12.43 -0.06 -4.07
CA GLN A 126 13.05 -0.85 -3.00
C GLN A 126 12.09 -1.09 -1.83
N PHE A 127 11.45 -0.04 -1.33
CA PHE A 127 10.52 -0.14 -0.20
C PHE A 127 9.25 -0.92 -0.58
N GLY A 128 8.75 -0.71 -1.81
CA GLY A 128 7.65 -1.50 -2.35
C GLY A 128 7.98 -2.98 -2.48
N ARG A 129 9.21 -3.32 -2.87
CA ARG A 129 9.68 -4.73 -2.89
C ARG A 129 9.71 -5.34 -1.50
N VAL A 130 10.17 -4.61 -0.48
CA VAL A 130 10.11 -5.08 0.91
C VAL A 130 8.66 -5.33 1.33
N GLY A 131 7.77 -4.36 1.09
CA GLY A 131 6.34 -4.54 1.35
C GLY A 131 5.74 -5.77 0.66
N ASN A 132 6.05 -5.97 -0.64
CA ASN A 132 5.60 -7.14 -1.40
C ASN A 132 6.19 -8.46 -0.86
N ALA A 133 7.44 -8.47 -0.40
CA ALA A 133 8.05 -9.65 0.20
C ALA A 133 7.32 -10.05 1.50
N VAL A 134 7.07 -9.08 2.39
CA VAL A 134 6.32 -9.29 3.64
C VAL A 134 4.91 -9.80 3.33
N ALA A 135 4.19 -9.14 2.42
CA ALA A 135 2.84 -9.56 2.04
C ALA A 135 2.81 -10.97 1.44
N SER A 136 3.77 -11.30 0.55
CA SER A 136 3.84 -12.60 -0.09
C SER A 136 4.08 -13.75 0.89
N LEU A 137 4.86 -13.53 1.94
CA LEU A 137 5.08 -14.49 3.02
C LEU A 137 3.88 -14.58 3.97
N CYS A 138 3.24 -13.45 4.26
CA CYS A 138 2.05 -13.39 5.10
C CYS A 138 0.92 -14.26 4.51
N VAL A 139 0.64 -14.15 3.22
CA VAL A 139 -0.46 -14.90 2.58
C VAL A 139 -0.22 -16.42 2.50
N GLU A 140 1.00 -16.90 2.69
CA GLU A 140 1.33 -18.34 2.74
C GLU A 140 0.94 -19.00 4.07
N ARG A 141 0.47 -18.22 5.04
CA ARG A 141 0.10 -18.66 6.39
C ARG A 141 -1.32 -18.23 6.73
N ARG A 142 -1.92 -18.90 7.73
CA ARG A 142 -3.23 -18.49 8.24
C ARG A 142 -3.12 -17.41 9.30
N GLY A 143 -4.03 -16.43 9.22
CA GLY A 143 -4.14 -15.33 10.16
C GLY A 143 -3.29 -14.12 9.77
N GLY A 144 -3.70 -12.93 10.19
CA GLY A 144 -3.02 -11.68 9.90
C GLY A 144 -1.75 -11.49 10.74
N ILE A 145 -1.89 -11.11 12.01
CA ILE A 145 -0.75 -10.80 12.90
C ILE A 145 0.18 -12.01 13.09
N SER A 146 -0.39 -13.22 13.28
CA SER A 146 0.39 -14.45 13.47
C SER A 146 1.09 -14.94 12.21
N ALA A 147 0.76 -14.38 11.04
CA ALA A 147 1.35 -14.71 9.76
C ALA A 147 2.48 -13.75 9.35
N ILE A 148 2.74 -12.69 10.13
CA ILE A 148 3.83 -11.76 9.86
C ILE A 148 5.16 -12.52 9.88
N PRO A 149 5.98 -12.43 8.81
CA PRO A 149 7.25 -13.15 8.73
C PRO A 149 8.33 -12.51 9.61
N GLU A 150 9.32 -13.33 9.95
CA GLU A 150 10.56 -12.87 10.59
C GLU A 150 11.47 -12.17 9.56
N MET A 151 12.36 -11.30 10.03
CA MET A 151 13.25 -10.52 9.16
C MET A 151 14.11 -11.40 8.25
N GLU A 152 14.60 -12.54 8.76
CA GLU A 152 15.42 -13.48 8.00
C GLU A 152 14.68 -14.08 6.80
N GLU A 153 13.40 -14.38 6.94
CA GLU A 153 12.54 -14.87 5.85
C GLU A 153 12.32 -13.79 4.78
N ILE A 154 12.16 -12.52 5.22
CA ILE A 154 12.01 -11.38 4.31
C ILE A 154 13.28 -11.19 3.48
N GLU A 155 14.44 -11.21 4.12
CA GLU A 155 15.73 -11.08 3.43
C GLU A 155 15.97 -12.23 2.43
N GLU A 156 15.57 -13.44 2.78
CA GLU A 156 15.66 -14.60 1.91
C GLU A 156 14.75 -14.45 0.67
N ARG A 157 13.51 -13.98 0.87
CA ARG A 157 12.56 -13.69 -0.23
C ARG A 157 13.05 -12.60 -1.16
N LEU A 158 13.74 -11.57 -0.63
CA LEU A 158 14.28 -10.46 -1.43
C LEU A 158 15.48 -10.88 -2.29
N ARG A 159 16.22 -11.93 -1.90
CA ARG A 159 17.38 -12.46 -2.65
C ARG A 159 17.00 -13.40 -3.80
N GLY A 160 15.85 -14.08 -3.71
CA GLY A 160 15.36 -15.04 -4.73
C GLY A 160 14.49 -14.37 -5.75
#